data_87face2094c91ff887f4881eb0172e6b
#
_entry.id   87face2094c91ff887f4881eb0172e6b
#
_cell.length_a   1.000
_cell.length_b   1.000
_cell.length_c   1.000
_cell.angle_alpha   90.00
_cell.angle_beta   90.00
_cell.angle_gamma   90.00
#
_symmetry.space_group_name_H-M   'P 1'
#
loop_
_entity.id
_entity.type
_entity.pdbx_description
1 polymer ?
#
loop_
_entity_poly.entity_id
_entity_poly.type
_entity_poly.pdbx_seq_one_letter_code
_entity_poly.pdbx_strand_id
1 'polypeptide(L)'
;MSLDGFVAGPDQSVDNPIGVGGMRLHEWVFPLRAWNAMHGQEGGEVNESNRIVEESFANLGATIMGRNMFGGQPGGWKKGTPKKGKPWNGWWGDDPPYHHPVFVLTHHPREPLALKGGTTFNFVTDGIESALAQARRAAGKKDVAVAGGASVARQFLAAGLVDQMEINLVPILLGAGERLFDGVGADLHGLEIVSTVATPRVTHFKFANS
;
A
#
# COMPACT_ATOMS: atom_id res chain seq x y z
N MET A 1 -7.33 -2.01 -8.40
CA MET A 1 -8.71 -2.31 -7.99
C MET A 1 -9.41 -3.05 -9.13
N SER A 2 -10.25 -4.04 -8.83
CA SER A 2 -11.10 -4.73 -9.81
C SER A 2 -12.29 -3.84 -10.24
N LEU A 3 -12.99 -4.21 -11.33
CA LEU A 3 -14.19 -3.50 -11.80
C LEU A 3 -15.32 -3.53 -10.77
N ASP A 4 -15.39 -4.57 -9.94
CA ASP A 4 -16.36 -4.71 -8.86
C ASP A 4 -15.87 -4.15 -7.51
N GLY A 5 -14.81 -3.34 -7.52
CA GLY A 5 -14.37 -2.48 -6.41
C GLY A 5 -13.51 -3.14 -5.33
N PHE A 6 -12.95 -4.33 -5.58
CA PHE A 6 -12.07 -5.01 -4.65
C PHE A 6 -10.60 -4.64 -4.87
N VAL A 7 -9.86 -4.50 -3.77
CA VAL A 7 -8.41 -4.22 -3.74
C VAL A 7 -7.60 -5.39 -3.20
N ALA A 8 -8.27 -6.41 -2.68
CA ALA A 8 -7.69 -7.70 -2.31
C ALA A 8 -8.79 -8.77 -2.42
N GLY A 9 -8.41 -10.01 -2.65
CA GLY A 9 -9.32 -11.16 -2.63
C GLY A 9 -9.70 -11.59 -1.22
N PRO A 10 -10.62 -12.55 -1.07
CA PRO A 10 -10.98 -13.15 0.21
C PRO A 10 -9.84 -14.04 0.76
N ASP A 11 -9.99 -14.48 2.01
CA ASP A 11 -9.13 -15.47 2.67
C ASP A 11 -7.65 -15.08 2.69
N GLN A 12 -7.36 -13.81 3.02
CA GLN A 12 -5.99 -13.34 3.22
C GLN A 12 -5.30 -14.11 4.35
N SER A 13 -4.09 -14.58 4.07
CA SER A 13 -3.28 -15.36 5.02
C SER A 13 -1.79 -15.09 4.82
N VAL A 14 -0.95 -15.71 5.65
CA VAL A 14 0.53 -15.64 5.48
C VAL A 14 0.97 -16.26 4.15
N ASP A 15 0.27 -17.28 3.68
CA ASP A 15 0.61 -17.96 2.41
C ASP A 15 -0.09 -17.30 1.20
N ASN A 16 -1.08 -16.45 1.46
CA ASN A 16 -1.86 -15.73 0.45
C ASN A 16 -2.14 -14.29 0.88
N PRO A 17 -1.13 -13.40 0.88
CA PRO A 17 -1.18 -12.09 1.54
C PRO A 17 -2.22 -11.14 0.96
N ILE A 18 -2.54 -11.24 -0.31
CA ILE A 18 -3.55 -10.41 -0.98
C ILE A 18 -4.84 -11.17 -1.31
N GLY A 19 -5.03 -12.35 -0.70
CA GLY A 19 -6.25 -13.16 -0.82
C GLY A 19 -6.38 -13.89 -2.15
N VAL A 20 -7.36 -14.79 -2.21
CA VAL A 20 -7.63 -15.63 -3.39
C VAL A 20 -7.97 -14.74 -4.59
N GLY A 21 -7.24 -14.94 -5.69
CA GLY A 21 -7.38 -14.15 -6.92
C GLY A 21 -6.81 -12.74 -6.86
N GLY A 22 -6.37 -12.26 -5.71
CA GLY A 22 -5.86 -10.89 -5.53
C GLY A 22 -4.60 -10.56 -6.31
N MET A 23 -3.76 -11.57 -6.62
CA MET A 23 -2.57 -11.38 -7.47
C MET A 23 -2.90 -10.84 -8.86
N ARG A 24 -4.07 -11.18 -9.42
CA ARG A 24 -4.53 -10.70 -10.72
C ARG A 24 -4.64 -9.17 -10.79
N LEU A 25 -4.82 -8.50 -9.66
CA LEU A 25 -4.84 -7.03 -9.57
C LEU A 25 -3.46 -6.40 -9.83
N HIS A 26 -2.38 -7.20 -9.76
CA HIS A 26 -1.00 -6.73 -9.85
C HIS A 26 -0.26 -7.26 -11.10
N GLU A 27 -0.86 -8.14 -11.89
CA GLU A 27 -0.23 -8.74 -13.08
C GLU A 27 0.21 -7.68 -14.12
N TRP A 28 -0.44 -6.52 -14.16
CA TRP A 28 -0.10 -5.43 -15.07
C TRP A 28 1.21 -4.72 -14.68
N VAL A 29 1.59 -4.71 -13.40
CA VAL A 29 2.78 -3.99 -12.90
C VAL A 29 4.05 -4.85 -12.93
N PHE A 30 3.93 -6.17 -12.78
CA PHE A 30 5.08 -7.07 -12.69
C PHE A 30 6.07 -7.01 -13.87
N PRO A 31 5.64 -6.84 -15.14
CA PRO A 31 6.58 -6.75 -16.25
C PRO A 31 7.25 -5.37 -16.40
N LEU A 32 6.87 -4.36 -15.62
CA LEU A 32 7.37 -2.99 -15.76
C LEU A 32 8.81 -2.87 -15.23
N ARG A 33 9.60 -2.01 -15.89
CA ARG A 33 10.96 -1.65 -15.42
C ARG A 33 10.94 -1.07 -14.03
N ALA A 34 9.97 -0.20 -13.70
CA ALA A 34 9.83 0.40 -12.37
C ALA A 34 9.65 -0.67 -11.29
N TRP A 35 8.83 -1.70 -11.54
CA TRP A 35 8.66 -2.82 -10.62
C TRP A 35 9.95 -3.60 -10.42
N ASN A 36 10.64 -3.94 -11.51
CA ASN A 36 11.91 -4.66 -11.46
C ASN A 36 12.96 -3.89 -10.66
N ALA A 37 13.10 -2.58 -10.93
CA ALA A 37 14.05 -1.72 -10.22
C ALA A 37 13.77 -1.66 -8.71
N MET A 38 12.52 -1.58 -8.28
CA MET A 38 12.12 -1.62 -6.86
C MET A 38 12.52 -2.93 -6.17
N HIS A 39 12.68 -4.02 -6.94
CA HIS A 39 13.07 -5.34 -6.43
C HIS A 39 14.54 -5.69 -6.76
N GLY A 40 15.36 -4.69 -7.12
CA GLY A 40 16.78 -4.89 -7.42
C GLY A 40 17.03 -5.71 -8.71
N GLN A 41 16.06 -5.74 -9.63
CA GLN A 41 16.17 -6.43 -10.91
C GLN A 41 16.36 -5.42 -12.05
N GLU A 42 17.06 -5.83 -13.10
CA GLU A 42 17.25 -5.01 -14.30
C GLU A 42 16.21 -5.32 -15.39
N GLY A 43 15.99 -4.37 -16.29
CA GLY A 43 15.11 -4.52 -17.45
C GLY A 43 13.63 -4.37 -17.12
N GLY A 44 12.79 -4.74 -18.07
CA GLY A 44 11.32 -4.63 -17.99
C GLY A 44 10.73 -3.69 -19.02
N GLU A 45 9.40 -3.70 -19.14
CA GLU A 45 8.66 -2.86 -20.07
C GLU A 45 8.74 -1.38 -19.68
N VAL A 46 8.96 -0.51 -20.68
CA VAL A 46 8.90 0.95 -20.56
C VAL A 46 7.74 1.44 -21.40
N ASN A 47 6.65 1.76 -20.74
CA ASN A 47 5.41 2.20 -21.36
C ASN A 47 4.74 3.27 -20.46
N GLU A 48 3.54 3.72 -20.81
CA GLU A 48 2.82 4.75 -20.05
C GLU A 48 2.54 4.32 -18.60
N SER A 49 2.18 3.05 -18.36
CA SER A 49 2.02 2.53 -17.00
C SER A 49 3.33 2.58 -16.20
N ASN A 50 4.48 2.32 -16.87
CA ASN A 50 5.79 2.43 -16.21
C ASN A 50 6.08 3.86 -15.78
N ARG A 51 5.82 4.87 -16.65
CA ARG A 51 5.98 6.28 -16.32
C ARG A 51 5.15 6.68 -15.11
N ILE A 52 3.87 6.28 -15.09
CA ILE A 52 2.96 6.57 -13.97
C ILE A 52 3.49 5.96 -12.67
N VAL A 53 3.94 4.71 -12.69
CA VAL A 53 4.51 4.06 -11.51
C VAL A 53 5.77 4.77 -11.02
N GLU A 54 6.69 5.15 -11.92
CA GLU A 54 7.89 5.91 -11.55
C GLU A 54 7.54 7.26 -10.90
N GLU A 55 6.58 7.99 -11.45
CA GLU A 55 6.11 9.26 -10.91
C GLU A 55 5.46 9.11 -9.53
N SER A 56 4.65 8.08 -9.32
CA SER A 56 3.97 7.82 -8.03
C SER A 56 4.96 7.56 -6.88
N PHE A 57 6.16 7.07 -7.17
CA PHE A 57 7.18 6.79 -6.15
C PHE A 57 8.28 7.84 -6.05
N ALA A 58 8.40 8.76 -7.02
CA ALA A 58 9.56 9.66 -7.14
C ALA A 58 9.78 10.60 -5.94
N ASN A 59 8.72 11.04 -5.27
CA ASN A 59 8.81 12.04 -4.20
C ASN A 59 8.42 11.49 -2.82
N LEU A 60 8.39 10.17 -2.62
CA LEU A 60 8.00 9.61 -1.32
C LEU A 60 9.10 9.78 -0.27
N GLY A 61 8.70 10.23 0.92
CA GLY A 61 9.57 10.37 2.09
C GLY A 61 9.14 9.51 3.27
N ALA A 62 7.90 9.04 3.29
CA ALA A 62 7.38 8.10 4.27
C ALA A 62 6.17 7.33 3.72
N THR A 63 5.89 6.17 4.30
CA THR A 63 4.73 5.34 3.97
C THR A 63 3.96 4.99 5.22
N ILE A 64 2.63 4.99 5.16
CA ILE A 64 1.74 4.47 6.20
C ILE A 64 1.06 3.20 5.68
N MET A 65 1.03 2.16 6.49
CA MET A 65 0.32 0.91 6.16
C MET A 65 -0.35 0.31 7.39
N GLY A 66 -1.32 -0.57 7.15
CA GLY A 66 -1.97 -1.32 8.21
C GLY A 66 -1.20 -2.58 8.60
N ARG A 67 -1.50 -3.09 9.80
CA ARG A 67 -0.95 -4.33 10.33
C ARG A 67 -1.13 -5.52 9.40
N ASN A 68 -2.28 -5.63 8.72
CA ASN A 68 -2.55 -6.73 7.78
C ASN A 68 -1.66 -6.66 6.53
N MET A 69 -1.37 -5.46 6.03
CA MET A 69 -0.44 -5.27 4.92
C MET A 69 1.01 -5.57 5.35
N PHE A 70 1.43 -5.18 6.53
CA PHE A 70 2.73 -5.61 7.08
C PHE A 70 2.77 -7.13 7.27
N GLY A 71 1.62 -7.75 7.55
CA GLY A 71 1.44 -9.19 7.60
C GLY A 71 1.78 -9.84 8.93
N GLY A 72 1.92 -11.15 8.89
CA GLY A 72 2.10 -12.00 10.05
C GLY A 72 0.77 -12.52 10.59
N GLN A 73 0.83 -13.36 11.63
CA GLN A 73 -0.35 -13.96 12.26
C GLN A 73 -1.19 -12.91 13.01
N PRO A 74 -2.51 -13.08 13.10
CA PRO A 74 -3.37 -12.24 13.93
C PRO A 74 -2.95 -12.23 15.40
N GLY A 75 -3.20 -11.11 16.09
CA GLY A 75 -2.86 -10.92 17.50
C GLY A 75 -1.49 -10.31 17.74
N GLY A 76 -0.97 -10.48 18.96
CA GLY A 76 0.32 -9.88 19.36
C GLY A 76 1.52 -10.50 18.63
N TRP A 77 2.63 -9.75 18.62
CA TRP A 77 3.87 -10.09 17.89
C TRP A 77 4.55 -11.39 18.30
N LYS A 78 4.22 -11.93 19.47
CA LYS A 78 4.77 -13.20 19.99
C LYS A 78 4.11 -14.45 19.41
N LYS A 79 2.91 -14.31 18.78
CA LYS A 79 2.20 -15.39 18.13
C LYS A 79 2.45 -15.30 16.63
N GLY A 80 3.09 -16.29 16.07
CA GLY A 80 3.18 -16.43 14.62
C GLY A 80 4.47 -15.91 14.00
N THR A 81 5.49 -16.68 14.24
CA THR A 81 6.68 -16.62 13.40
C THR A 81 6.60 -17.76 12.40
N PRO A 82 6.56 -17.49 11.11
CA PRO A 82 6.45 -18.54 10.09
C PRO A 82 7.66 -19.46 10.04
N LYS A 83 8.80 -19.02 10.57
CA LYS A 83 10.06 -19.80 10.51
C LYS A 83 10.86 -19.68 11.81
N LYS A 84 10.96 -20.80 12.56
CA LYS A 84 11.96 -21.03 13.61
C LYS A 84 12.08 -19.98 14.73
N GLY A 85 10.97 -19.55 15.32
CA GLY A 85 11.00 -18.72 16.54
C GLY A 85 11.51 -17.29 16.35
N LYS A 86 11.70 -16.79 15.11
CA LYS A 86 12.07 -15.41 14.85
C LYS A 86 10.82 -14.51 14.73
N PRO A 87 10.88 -13.27 15.20
CA PRO A 87 9.79 -12.31 14.99
C PRO A 87 9.49 -12.09 13.48
N TRP A 88 8.23 -11.87 13.16
CA TRP A 88 7.84 -11.48 11.79
C TRP A 88 8.43 -10.11 11.43
N ASN A 89 9.10 -10.02 10.28
CA ASN A 89 9.82 -8.82 9.83
C ASN A 89 9.24 -8.23 8.52
N GLY A 90 7.99 -8.60 8.18
CA GLY A 90 7.36 -8.17 6.93
C GLY A 90 7.53 -9.20 5.82
N TRP A 91 6.89 -8.94 4.70
CA TRP A 91 6.90 -9.81 3.51
C TRP A 91 8.18 -9.70 2.68
N TRP A 92 8.89 -8.59 2.82
CA TRP A 92 9.92 -8.13 1.88
C TRP A 92 11.34 -8.57 2.25
N GLY A 93 11.51 -9.43 3.27
CA GLY A 93 12.83 -9.89 3.71
C GLY A 93 13.66 -8.80 4.37
N ASP A 94 14.99 -8.88 4.20
CA ASP A 94 15.94 -8.02 4.90
C ASP A 94 16.15 -6.64 4.24
N ASP A 95 15.77 -6.49 2.96
CA ASP A 95 15.91 -5.25 2.18
C ASP A 95 14.58 -4.88 1.51
N PRO A 96 13.64 -4.28 2.26
CA PRO A 96 12.35 -3.87 1.73
C PRO A 96 12.47 -2.71 0.74
N PRO A 97 11.60 -2.63 -0.29
CA PRO A 97 11.71 -1.66 -1.39
C PRO A 97 11.30 -0.22 -1.04
N TYR A 98 11.13 0.10 0.23
CA TYR A 98 10.68 1.43 0.66
C TYR A 98 11.83 2.44 0.74
N HIS A 99 12.99 2.05 1.29
CA HIS A 99 14.19 2.89 1.49
C HIS A 99 13.92 4.21 2.24
N HIS A 100 12.83 4.26 3.01
CA HIS A 100 12.41 5.39 3.86
C HIS A 100 11.61 4.85 5.06
N PRO A 101 11.27 5.70 6.07
CA PRO A 101 10.46 5.30 7.22
C PRO A 101 9.06 4.84 6.82
N VAL A 102 8.61 3.73 7.40
CA VAL A 102 7.28 3.15 7.22
C VAL A 102 6.58 3.09 8.57
N PHE A 103 5.34 3.58 8.65
CA PHE A 103 4.52 3.62 9.86
C PHE A 103 3.41 2.58 9.76
N VAL A 104 3.46 1.58 10.67
CA VAL A 104 2.53 0.46 10.68
C VAL A 104 1.46 0.68 11.74
N LEU A 105 0.23 0.95 11.33
CA LEU A 105 -0.93 1.06 12.21
C LEU A 105 -1.30 -0.31 12.79
N THR A 106 -1.32 -0.42 14.12
CA THR A 106 -1.52 -1.68 14.84
C THR A 106 -2.11 -1.43 16.23
N HIS A 107 -2.78 -2.42 16.81
CA HIS A 107 -3.18 -2.42 18.23
C HIS A 107 -2.14 -3.04 19.16
N HIS A 108 -1.01 -3.50 18.63
CA HIS A 108 0.01 -4.20 19.39
C HIS A 108 1.33 -3.43 19.30
N PRO A 109 1.82 -2.85 20.41
CA PRO A 109 3.08 -2.12 20.41
C PRO A 109 4.25 -3.05 20.08
N ARG A 110 5.23 -2.49 19.39
CA ARG A 110 6.49 -3.13 19.05
C ARG A 110 7.57 -2.08 18.89
N GLU A 111 8.82 -2.43 19.26
CA GLU A 111 9.98 -1.60 18.98
C GLU A 111 10.18 -1.40 17.48
N PRO A 112 10.69 -0.25 17.04
CA PRO A 112 11.00 -0.01 15.65
C PRO A 112 11.92 -1.10 15.07
N LEU A 113 11.69 -1.45 13.82
CA LEU A 113 12.45 -2.47 13.10
C LEU A 113 13.22 -1.81 11.96
N ALA A 114 14.51 -1.59 12.15
CA ALA A 114 15.41 -1.12 11.10
C ALA A 114 15.89 -2.30 10.26
N LEU A 115 15.80 -2.17 8.94
CA LEU A 115 16.22 -3.15 7.96
C LEU A 115 17.24 -2.52 6.98
N LYS A 116 17.75 -3.33 6.07
CA LYS A 116 18.69 -2.85 5.04
C LYS A 116 18.05 -1.82 4.12
N GLY A 117 18.84 -1.14 3.33
CA GLY A 117 18.37 -0.17 2.33
C GLY A 117 17.74 1.10 2.91
N GLY A 118 17.77 1.30 4.26
CA GLY A 118 17.23 2.51 4.91
C GLY A 118 15.76 2.41 5.30
N THR A 119 15.10 1.27 5.13
CA THR A 119 13.72 1.06 5.59
C THR A 119 13.68 0.87 7.10
N THR A 120 12.83 1.63 7.79
CA THR A 120 12.55 1.43 9.22
C THR A 120 11.03 1.33 9.42
N PHE A 121 10.55 0.21 9.93
CA PHE A 121 9.14 0.07 10.32
C PHE A 121 8.93 0.58 11.75
N ASN A 122 8.07 1.59 11.90
CA ASN A 122 7.64 2.19 13.16
C ASN A 122 6.21 1.75 13.45
N PHE A 123 5.94 1.19 14.63
CA PHE A 123 4.63 0.64 14.97
C PHE A 123 3.83 1.65 15.77
N VAL A 124 2.69 2.10 15.23
CA VAL A 124 1.86 3.18 15.78
C VAL A 124 0.55 2.60 16.29
N THR A 125 0.23 2.88 17.57
CA THR A 125 -0.94 2.30 18.27
C THR A 125 -2.02 3.32 18.61
N ASP A 126 -1.79 4.60 18.36
CA ASP A 126 -2.60 5.74 18.77
C ASP A 126 -3.36 6.44 17.61
N GLY A 127 -3.61 5.68 16.54
CA GLY A 127 -4.55 6.08 15.48
C GLY A 127 -3.91 6.71 14.25
N ILE A 128 -4.76 7.04 13.27
CA ILE A 128 -4.34 7.51 11.95
C ILE A 128 -3.73 8.91 12.00
N GLU A 129 -4.24 9.80 12.85
CA GLU A 129 -3.75 11.17 13.00
C GLU A 129 -2.31 11.18 13.55
N SER A 130 -2.04 10.34 14.54
CA SER A 130 -0.69 10.19 15.10
C SER A 130 0.26 9.60 14.06
N ALA A 131 -0.16 8.56 13.33
CA ALA A 131 0.65 7.98 12.25
C ALA A 131 0.97 9.02 11.17
N LEU A 132 -0.03 9.82 10.75
CA LEU A 132 0.15 10.88 9.77
C LEU A 132 1.12 11.96 10.26
N ALA A 133 0.96 12.41 11.50
CA ALA A 133 1.84 13.42 12.08
C ALA A 133 3.29 12.94 12.17
N GLN A 134 3.52 11.67 12.53
CA GLN A 134 4.84 11.07 12.58
C GLN A 134 5.42 10.91 11.16
N ALA A 135 4.64 10.42 10.20
CA ALA A 135 5.05 10.24 8.83
C ALA A 135 5.41 11.57 8.15
N ARG A 136 4.59 12.63 8.33
CA ARG A 136 4.87 13.98 7.81
C ARG A 136 6.18 14.55 8.37
N ARG A 137 6.45 14.37 9.68
CA ARG A 137 7.74 14.79 10.27
C ARG A 137 8.92 14.04 9.65
N ALA A 138 8.79 12.75 9.42
CA ALA A 138 9.84 11.92 8.84
C ALA A 138 10.06 12.23 7.36
N ALA A 139 9.00 12.48 6.61
CA ALA A 139 9.05 12.80 5.18
C ALA A 139 9.62 14.19 4.90
N GLY A 140 9.50 15.14 5.85
CA GLY A 140 9.95 16.53 5.68
C GLY A 140 9.15 17.25 4.59
N LYS A 141 9.78 17.56 3.46
CA LYS A 141 9.14 18.21 2.31
C LYS A 141 8.61 17.22 1.25
N LYS A 142 8.83 15.94 1.46
CA LYS A 142 8.37 14.90 0.54
C LYS A 142 6.97 14.41 0.91
N ASP A 143 6.39 13.64 0.01
CA ASP A 143 5.05 13.10 0.16
C ASP A 143 5.00 11.92 1.16
N VAL A 144 3.82 11.72 1.72
CA VAL A 144 3.49 10.57 2.56
C VAL A 144 2.48 9.70 1.82
N ALA A 145 2.86 8.46 1.53
CA ALA A 145 1.95 7.50 0.91
C ALA A 145 1.11 6.74 1.96
N VAL A 146 -0.17 6.58 1.71
CA VAL A 146 -1.03 5.60 2.40
C VAL A 146 -1.13 4.36 1.52
N ALA A 147 -0.29 3.36 1.78
CA ALA A 147 -0.19 2.17 0.94
C ALA A 147 -1.32 1.14 1.17
N GLY A 148 -2.08 1.26 2.25
CA GLY A 148 -3.18 0.35 2.56
C GLY A 148 -2.88 -0.54 3.78
N GLY A 149 -3.53 -1.75 4.03
CA GLY A 149 -4.66 -2.31 3.23
C GLY A 149 -5.93 -1.46 3.26
N ALA A 150 -6.99 -2.04 2.71
CA ALA A 150 -8.27 -1.35 2.50
C ALA A 150 -8.82 -0.64 3.75
N SER A 151 -8.75 -1.27 4.91
CA SER A 151 -9.22 -0.68 6.17
C SER A 151 -8.50 0.62 6.54
N VAL A 152 -7.19 0.71 6.31
CA VAL A 152 -6.43 1.94 6.56
C VAL A 152 -6.78 3.00 5.53
N ALA A 153 -6.79 2.64 4.24
CA ALA A 153 -7.15 3.57 3.18
C ALA A 153 -8.55 4.19 3.41
N ARG A 154 -9.54 3.36 3.80
CA ARG A 154 -10.90 3.82 4.15
C ARG A 154 -10.90 4.83 5.30
N GLN A 155 -10.12 4.60 6.36
CA GLN A 155 -10.04 5.53 7.49
C GLN A 155 -9.49 6.90 7.07
N PHE A 156 -8.44 6.93 6.26
CA PHE A 156 -7.88 8.18 5.74
C PHE A 156 -8.85 8.90 4.79
N LEU A 157 -9.52 8.17 3.90
CA LEU A 157 -10.54 8.73 3.01
C LEU A 157 -11.72 9.31 3.81
N ALA A 158 -12.29 8.54 4.75
CA ALA A 158 -13.42 8.98 5.56
C ALA A 158 -13.10 10.20 6.46
N ALA A 159 -11.83 10.35 6.85
CA ALA A 159 -11.35 11.49 7.63
C ALA A 159 -10.97 12.72 6.78
N GLY A 160 -11.06 12.66 5.44
CA GLY A 160 -10.63 13.75 4.55
C GLY A 160 -9.13 14.05 4.61
N LEU A 161 -8.32 13.04 4.90
CA LEU A 161 -6.86 13.17 5.08
C LEU A 161 -6.06 12.76 3.83
N VAL A 162 -6.73 12.68 2.69
CA VAL A 162 -6.12 12.28 1.40
C VAL A 162 -6.15 13.47 0.45
N ASP A 163 -4.98 14.01 0.11
CA ASP A 163 -4.83 15.13 -0.82
C ASP A 163 -4.82 14.66 -2.29
N GLN A 164 -4.31 13.45 -2.54
CA GLN A 164 -4.28 12.80 -3.85
C GLN A 164 -4.55 11.31 -3.71
N MET A 165 -5.22 10.73 -4.70
CA MET A 165 -5.51 9.29 -4.76
C MET A 165 -5.26 8.77 -6.17
N GLU A 166 -4.57 7.63 -6.27
CA GLU A 166 -4.38 6.93 -7.53
C GLU A 166 -5.11 5.59 -7.50
N ILE A 167 -5.97 5.36 -8.49
CA ILE A 167 -6.69 4.10 -8.68
C ILE A 167 -6.25 3.46 -9.99
N ASN A 168 -5.63 2.30 -9.87
CA ASN A 168 -5.30 1.44 -11.01
C ASN A 168 -6.42 0.42 -11.19
N LEU A 169 -7.35 0.71 -12.12
CA LEU A 169 -8.53 -0.12 -12.39
C LEU A 169 -8.18 -1.21 -13.39
N VAL A 170 -8.17 -2.45 -12.92
CA VAL A 170 -7.87 -3.63 -13.73
C VAL A 170 -9.18 -4.24 -14.25
N PRO A 171 -9.29 -4.60 -15.55
CA PRO A 171 -10.53 -5.07 -16.16
C PRO A 171 -10.85 -6.53 -15.80
N ILE A 172 -10.96 -6.82 -14.49
CA ILE A 172 -11.32 -8.13 -13.94
C ILE A 172 -12.42 -8.00 -12.89
N LEU A 173 -13.08 -9.10 -12.59
CA LEU A 173 -13.97 -9.25 -11.44
C LEU A 173 -13.33 -10.22 -10.44
N LEU A 174 -13.43 -9.90 -9.15
CA LEU A 174 -13.04 -10.79 -8.05
C LEU A 174 -14.21 -11.46 -7.37
N GLY A 175 -15.37 -10.81 -7.34
CA GLY A 175 -16.62 -11.34 -6.74
C GLY A 175 -16.66 -11.31 -5.22
N ALA A 176 -15.52 -11.34 -4.54
CA ALA A 176 -15.40 -11.28 -3.08
C ALA A 176 -14.04 -10.70 -2.66
N GLY A 177 -13.92 -10.25 -1.40
CA GLY A 177 -12.68 -9.73 -0.83
C GLY A 177 -12.85 -8.39 -0.13
N GLU A 178 -11.80 -7.59 -0.12
CA GLU A 178 -11.75 -6.26 0.51
C GLU A 178 -12.10 -5.16 -0.48
N ARG A 179 -13.22 -4.47 -0.28
CA ARG A 179 -13.62 -3.30 -1.07
C ARG A 179 -12.93 -2.02 -0.58
N LEU A 180 -12.56 -1.14 -1.50
CA LEU A 180 -11.88 0.11 -1.14
C LEU A 180 -12.83 1.11 -0.47
N PHE A 181 -14.05 1.25 -0.95
CA PHE A 181 -14.94 2.34 -0.57
C PHE A 181 -16.06 1.98 0.42
N ASP A 182 -16.07 0.76 0.94
CA ASP A 182 -17.07 0.37 1.94
C ASP A 182 -16.95 1.23 3.21
N GLY A 183 -18.04 1.92 3.56
CA GLY A 183 -18.11 2.76 4.76
C GLY A 183 -17.35 4.09 4.69
N VAL A 184 -16.85 4.49 3.51
CA VAL A 184 -16.19 5.80 3.34
C VAL A 184 -17.19 6.95 3.36
N GLY A 185 -18.47 6.70 3.05
CA GLY A 185 -19.49 7.72 2.88
C GLY A 185 -19.77 8.03 1.42
N ALA A 186 -20.52 9.10 1.17
CA ALA A 186 -20.91 9.52 -0.17
C ALA A 186 -20.04 10.66 -0.75
N ASP A 187 -19.07 11.15 0.04
CA ASP A 187 -18.22 12.27 -0.33
C ASP A 187 -16.74 11.86 -0.34
N LEU A 188 -16.02 12.25 -1.36
CA LEU A 188 -14.57 12.10 -1.47
C LEU A 188 -13.80 13.34 -0.97
N HIS A 189 -14.47 14.22 -0.21
CA HIS A 189 -13.86 15.41 0.41
C HIS A 189 -13.10 16.31 -0.57
N GLY A 190 -13.70 16.57 -1.73
CA GLY A 190 -13.14 17.47 -2.75
C GLY A 190 -12.16 16.82 -3.74
N LEU A 191 -11.90 15.53 -3.64
CA LEU A 191 -11.08 14.82 -4.64
C LEU A 191 -11.82 14.74 -5.99
N GLU A 192 -11.24 15.33 -7.00
CA GLU A 192 -11.72 15.31 -8.38
C GLU A 192 -10.76 14.58 -9.30
N ILE A 193 -11.26 14.02 -10.41
CA ILE A 193 -10.40 13.36 -11.40
C ILE A 193 -9.58 14.44 -12.13
N VAL A 194 -8.26 14.38 -11.96
CA VAL A 194 -7.31 15.27 -12.64
C VAL A 194 -6.60 14.61 -13.81
N SER A 195 -6.60 13.27 -13.88
CA SER A 195 -6.02 12.52 -14.99
C SER A 195 -6.68 11.16 -15.15
N THR A 196 -6.81 10.73 -16.40
CA THR A 196 -7.24 9.37 -16.76
C THR A 196 -6.37 8.87 -17.89
N VAL A 197 -5.69 7.74 -17.69
CA VAL A 197 -4.84 7.12 -18.71
C VAL A 197 -5.25 5.66 -18.88
N ALA A 198 -5.77 5.31 -20.04
CA ALA A 198 -6.13 3.95 -20.39
C ALA A 198 -4.97 3.24 -21.08
N THR A 199 -4.66 2.04 -20.64
CA THR A 199 -3.69 1.13 -21.25
C THR A 199 -4.36 -0.23 -21.50
N PRO A 200 -3.75 -1.14 -22.27
CA PRO A 200 -4.39 -2.44 -22.56
C PRO A 200 -4.70 -3.31 -21.33
N ARG A 201 -3.99 -3.13 -20.22
CA ARG A 201 -4.11 -3.98 -19.02
C ARG A 201 -4.70 -3.30 -17.80
N VAL A 202 -4.70 -1.96 -17.78
CA VAL A 202 -5.15 -1.16 -16.62
C VAL A 202 -5.53 0.25 -17.05
N THR A 203 -6.53 0.83 -16.38
CA THR A 203 -6.83 2.26 -16.48
C THR A 203 -6.39 2.95 -15.19
N HIS A 204 -5.54 3.96 -15.32
CA HIS A 204 -5.04 4.77 -14.22
C HIS A 204 -5.92 6.00 -14.06
N PHE A 205 -6.49 6.17 -12.89
CA PHE A 205 -7.19 7.38 -12.48
C PHE A 205 -6.36 8.08 -11.41
N LYS A 206 -6.13 9.37 -11.60
CA LYS A 206 -5.56 10.24 -10.57
C LYS A 206 -6.61 11.24 -10.12
N PHE A 207 -6.79 11.31 -8.81
CA PHE A 207 -7.65 12.27 -8.14
C PHE A 207 -6.77 13.21 -7.32
N ALA A 208 -7.16 14.47 -7.23
CA ALA A 208 -6.55 15.46 -6.35
C ALA A 208 -7.58 16.46 -5.87
N ASN A 209 -7.31 17.12 -4.75
CA ASN A 209 -8.10 18.27 -4.31
C ASN A 209 -7.91 19.41 -5.32
N SER A 210 -9.03 20.06 -5.67
CA SER A 210 -9.08 21.25 -6.52
C SER A 210 -8.59 22.52 -5.79
#